data_c9394d0cda4a09adb9f9f432ffe91296
#
_entry.id   c9394d0cda4a09adb9f9f432ffe91296
#
_cell.length_a   1.000
_cell.length_b   1.000
_cell.length_c   1.000
_cell.angle_alpha   90.00
_cell.angle_beta   90.00
_cell.angle_gamma   90.00
#
_symmetry.space_group_name_H-M   'P 1'
#
loop_
_entity.id
_entity.type
_entity.pdbx_description
1 polymer ?
#
loop_
_entity_poly.entity_id
_entity_poly.type
_entity_poly.pdbx_seq_one_letter_code
_entity_poly.pdbx_strand_id
1 'polypeptide(L)'
;MATSFTNNWKNILDQLQSVIRSEFKNALPAYRGFDDEPAGSQYLRLIPIGSDLLEYNATSETREFSINMMLHFKSANIKVAAIDQIMRLVSRLESLIVDNIVMTLTDSSTAFNCRIESTTFDSSNSEEHIVTFNYKCMHLGNLG
;
A
#
# COMPACT_ATOMS: atom_id res chain seq x y z
N MET A 1 -28.38 -20.75 0.62
CA MET A 1 -28.45 -19.29 0.77
C MET A 1 -27.06 -18.72 0.69
N ALA A 2 -26.82 -17.71 -0.15
CA ALA A 2 -25.53 -17.09 -0.28
C ALA A 2 -25.26 -16.17 0.91
N THR A 3 -24.01 -16.15 1.34
CA THR A 3 -23.56 -15.23 2.40
C THR A 3 -23.44 -13.82 1.84
N SER A 4 -24.03 -12.86 2.54
CA SER A 4 -23.78 -11.44 2.24
C SER A 4 -22.42 -11.04 2.77
N PHE A 5 -21.67 -10.31 1.96
CA PHE A 5 -20.33 -9.86 2.38
C PHE A 5 -19.97 -8.51 1.76
N THR A 6 -19.06 -7.83 2.41
CA THR A 6 -18.40 -6.64 1.88
C THR A 6 -16.93 -6.96 1.67
N ASN A 7 -16.44 -6.68 0.47
CA ASN A 7 -15.02 -6.92 0.16
C ASN A 7 -14.17 -5.74 0.65
N ASN A 8 -13.87 -5.74 1.95
CA ASN A 8 -13.08 -4.68 2.58
C ASN A 8 -11.66 -4.59 2.04
N TRP A 9 -11.06 -5.75 1.71
CA TRP A 9 -9.74 -5.79 1.10
C TRP A 9 -9.70 -5.00 -0.20
N LYS A 10 -10.69 -5.23 -1.07
CA LYS A 10 -10.78 -4.53 -2.34
C LYS A 10 -10.96 -3.03 -2.13
N ASN A 11 -11.84 -2.65 -1.22
CA ASN A 11 -12.14 -1.24 -0.94
C ASN A 11 -10.91 -0.50 -0.41
N ILE A 12 -10.15 -1.14 0.49
CA ILE A 12 -8.93 -0.56 1.03
C ILE A 12 -7.86 -0.43 -0.05
N LEU A 13 -7.65 -1.50 -0.84
CA LEU A 13 -6.66 -1.47 -1.92
C LEU A 13 -7.03 -0.46 -3.02
N ASP A 14 -8.31 -0.37 -3.38
CA ASP A 14 -8.79 0.62 -4.35
C ASP A 14 -8.48 2.04 -3.90
N GLN A 15 -8.77 2.36 -2.65
CA GLN A 15 -8.54 3.70 -2.13
C GLN A 15 -7.05 4.00 -1.98
N LEU A 16 -6.27 3.06 -1.47
CA LEU A 16 -4.82 3.23 -1.35
C LEU A 16 -4.18 3.46 -2.73
N GLN A 17 -4.58 2.64 -3.71
CA GLN A 17 -4.10 2.78 -5.09
C GLN A 17 -4.49 4.13 -5.69
N SER A 18 -5.71 4.60 -5.42
CA SER A 18 -6.21 5.89 -5.88
C SER A 18 -5.42 7.05 -5.28
N VAL A 19 -5.13 7.00 -3.99
CA VAL A 19 -4.32 8.01 -3.29
C VAL A 19 -2.92 8.10 -3.91
N ILE A 20 -2.30 6.96 -4.14
CA ILE A 20 -0.96 6.90 -4.72
C ILE A 20 -0.96 7.41 -6.16
N ARG A 21 -1.93 7.00 -6.97
CA ARG A 21 -2.04 7.44 -8.36
C ARG A 21 -2.32 8.94 -8.49
N SER A 22 -3.10 9.50 -7.57
CA SER A 22 -3.39 10.94 -7.57
C SER A 22 -2.14 11.76 -7.28
N GLU A 23 -1.26 11.29 -6.40
CA GLU A 23 -0.03 12.01 -6.05
C GLU A 23 1.06 11.83 -7.09
N PHE A 24 1.33 10.61 -7.50
CA PHE A 24 2.47 10.31 -8.38
C PHE A 24 2.11 10.29 -9.87
N LYS A 25 0.83 10.11 -10.19
CA LYS A 25 0.36 10.00 -11.58
C LYS A 25 1.15 8.92 -12.33
N ASN A 26 1.69 9.23 -13.49
CA ASN A 26 2.45 8.27 -14.29
C ASN A 26 3.89 8.07 -13.82
N ALA A 27 4.38 8.89 -12.89
CA ALA A 27 5.75 8.77 -12.40
C ALA A 27 5.96 7.51 -11.57
N LEU A 28 4.91 7.04 -10.88
CA LEU A 28 4.99 5.82 -10.07
C LEU A 28 3.69 5.03 -10.23
N PRO A 29 3.58 4.19 -11.28
CA PRO A 29 2.41 3.32 -11.44
C PRO A 29 2.27 2.35 -10.27
N ALA A 30 1.04 2.17 -9.79
CA ALA A 30 0.74 1.27 -8.69
C ALA A 30 -0.10 0.09 -9.20
N TYR A 31 0.35 -1.12 -8.92
CA TYR A 31 -0.28 -2.37 -9.36
C TYR A 31 -0.60 -3.27 -8.16
N ARG A 32 -1.55 -4.18 -8.34
CA ARG A 32 -1.87 -5.20 -7.34
C ARG A 32 -1.25 -6.52 -7.73
N GLY A 33 -0.57 -7.16 -6.77
CA GLY A 33 0.00 -8.48 -6.99
C GLY A 33 1.16 -8.51 -7.98
N PHE A 34 1.44 -9.70 -8.51
CA PHE A 34 2.61 -9.98 -9.34
C PHE A 34 2.27 -10.41 -10.77
N ASP A 35 0.98 -10.51 -11.13
CA ASP A 35 0.56 -11.13 -12.38
C ASP A 35 1.01 -10.38 -13.62
N ASP A 36 1.07 -9.06 -13.54
CA ASP A 36 1.50 -8.25 -14.67
C ASP A 36 2.94 -7.82 -14.47
N GLU A 37 3.74 -7.92 -15.55
CA GLU A 37 5.08 -7.38 -15.55
C GLU A 37 5.01 -5.91 -15.99
N PRO A 38 5.18 -4.95 -15.06
CA PRO A 38 5.01 -3.56 -15.40
C PRO A 38 6.08 -3.07 -16.35
N ALA A 39 5.69 -2.21 -17.27
CA ALA A 39 6.63 -1.48 -18.11
C ALA A 39 7.21 -0.30 -17.31
N GLY A 40 8.47 0.01 -17.56
CA GLY A 40 9.13 1.16 -16.95
C GLY A 40 10.17 0.78 -15.90
N SER A 41 10.92 1.79 -15.47
CA SER A 41 12.04 1.60 -14.56
C SER A 41 11.66 1.68 -13.08
N GLN A 42 10.47 2.20 -12.78
CA GLN A 42 10.00 2.30 -11.41
C GLN A 42 8.50 2.07 -11.34
N TYR A 43 8.07 1.30 -10.36
CA TYR A 43 6.66 1.00 -10.13
C TYR A 43 6.46 0.49 -8.71
N LEU A 44 5.21 0.51 -8.28
CA LEU A 44 4.82 0.06 -6.94
C LEU A 44 3.88 -1.14 -7.05
N ARG A 45 4.09 -2.13 -6.21
CA ARG A 45 3.17 -3.26 -6.07
C ARG A 45 2.52 -3.22 -4.70
N LEU A 46 1.22 -3.48 -4.66
CA LEU A 46 0.44 -3.56 -3.44
C LEU A 46 0.03 -5.02 -3.22
N ILE A 47 0.52 -5.62 -2.14
CA ILE A 47 0.33 -7.04 -1.89
C ILE A 47 -0.31 -7.23 -0.52
N PRO A 48 -1.54 -7.78 -0.47
CA PRO A 48 -2.17 -8.06 0.81
C PRO A 48 -1.41 -9.16 1.57
N ILE A 49 -1.21 -8.95 2.85
CA ILE A 49 -0.47 -9.87 3.71
C ILE A 49 -1.39 -10.60 4.66
N GLY A 50 -2.26 -9.87 5.36
CA GLY A 50 -3.14 -10.48 6.34
C GLY A 50 -3.95 -9.43 7.09
N SER A 51 -4.84 -9.90 7.94
CA SER A 51 -5.60 -9.03 8.83
C SER A 51 -5.74 -9.67 10.19
N ASP A 52 -5.84 -8.82 11.23
CA ASP A 52 -6.04 -9.25 12.61
C ASP A 52 -7.32 -8.65 13.16
N LEU A 53 -8.09 -9.46 13.86
CA LEU A 53 -9.26 -8.99 14.57
C LEU A 53 -8.82 -8.32 15.87
N LEU A 54 -9.09 -7.03 15.99
CA LEU A 54 -8.70 -6.25 17.19
C LEU A 54 -9.84 -6.13 18.19
N GLU A 55 -11.06 -5.91 17.69
CA GLU A 55 -12.23 -5.72 18.54
C GLU A 55 -13.46 -6.27 17.83
N TYR A 56 -14.35 -6.85 18.60
CA TYR A 56 -15.53 -7.52 18.07
C TYR A 56 -16.69 -7.34 19.03
N ASN A 57 -17.85 -6.98 18.48
CA ASN A 57 -19.09 -6.94 19.24
C ASN A 57 -20.26 -7.38 18.35
N ALA A 58 -21.49 -7.31 18.85
CA ALA A 58 -22.67 -7.83 18.14
C ALA A 58 -22.98 -7.11 16.84
N THR A 59 -22.53 -5.87 16.65
CA THR A 59 -22.90 -5.03 15.51
C THR A 59 -21.72 -4.58 14.67
N SER A 60 -20.49 -4.73 15.17
CA SER A 60 -19.30 -4.24 14.46
C SER A 60 -18.05 -5.02 14.82
N GLU A 61 -17.06 -4.92 13.96
CA GLU A 61 -15.72 -5.44 14.22
C GLU A 61 -14.67 -4.44 13.74
N THR A 62 -13.57 -4.37 14.48
CA THR A 62 -12.40 -3.59 14.07
C THR A 62 -11.30 -4.57 13.70
N ARG A 63 -10.80 -4.46 12.48
CA ARG A 63 -9.67 -5.27 11.99
C ARG A 63 -8.53 -4.37 11.57
N GLU A 64 -7.33 -4.88 11.74
CA GLU A 64 -6.13 -4.26 11.20
C GLU A 64 -5.68 -5.04 9.98
N PHE A 65 -5.56 -4.33 8.85
CA PHE A 65 -5.14 -4.90 7.58
C PHE A 65 -3.68 -4.57 7.34
N SER A 66 -2.92 -5.58 6.91
CA SER A 66 -1.49 -5.43 6.60
C SER A 66 -1.28 -5.62 5.10
N ILE A 67 -0.59 -4.67 4.50
CA ILE A 67 -0.29 -4.66 3.07
C ILE A 67 1.19 -4.35 2.90
N ASN A 68 1.88 -5.15 2.09
CA ASN A 68 3.23 -4.79 1.66
C ASN A 68 3.13 -3.92 0.43
N MET A 69 3.70 -2.72 0.51
CA MET A 69 3.90 -1.87 -0.66
C MET A 69 5.36 -2.05 -1.08
N MET A 70 5.58 -2.55 -2.28
CA MET A 70 6.92 -2.84 -2.79
C MET A 70 7.25 -1.89 -3.93
N LEU A 71 8.18 -0.99 -3.68
CA LEU A 71 8.70 -0.08 -4.70
C LEU A 71 9.84 -0.77 -5.43
N HIS A 72 9.65 -1.00 -6.72
CA HIS A 72 10.68 -1.55 -7.60
C HIS A 72 11.33 -0.42 -8.38
N PHE A 73 12.64 -0.36 -8.31
CA PHE A 73 13.44 0.61 -9.06
C PHE A 73 14.51 -0.15 -9.83
N LYS A 74 14.41 -0.14 -11.17
CA LYS A 74 15.32 -0.83 -12.06
C LYS A 74 16.28 0.16 -12.70
N SER A 75 17.57 -0.15 -12.66
CA SER A 75 18.61 0.64 -13.29
C SER A 75 19.74 -0.28 -13.71
N ALA A 76 20.36 -0.04 -14.85
CA ALA A 76 21.48 -0.85 -15.32
C ALA A 76 22.66 -0.84 -14.37
N ASN A 77 22.84 0.27 -13.64
CA ASN A 77 23.84 0.40 -12.58
C ASN A 77 23.26 1.31 -11.49
N ILE A 78 23.27 0.83 -10.26
CA ILE A 78 22.78 1.65 -9.14
C ILE A 78 23.93 2.54 -8.68
N LYS A 79 23.82 3.82 -9.00
CA LYS A 79 24.77 4.86 -8.63
C LYS A 79 24.20 5.71 -7.50
N VAL A 80 25.03 6.57 -6.93
CA VAL A 80 24.63 7.49 -5.86
C VAL A 80 23.39 8.32 -6.24
N ALA A 81 23.35 8.83 -7.47
CA ALA A 81 22.21 9.61 -7.96
C ALA A 81 20.92 8.80 -7.98
N ALA A 82 20.99 7.50 -8.34
CA ALA A 82 19.83 6.61 -8.34
C ALA A 82 19.35 6.33 -6.91
N ILE A 83 20.28 6.14 -5.98
CA ILE A 83 19.95 5.94 -4.56
C ILE A 83 19.27 7.18 -3.99
N ASP A 84 19.76 8.37 -4.32
CA ASP A 84 19.17 9.64 -3.90
C ASP A 84 17.72 9.77 -4.43
N GLN A 85 17.49 9.36 -5.68
CA GLN A 85 16.17 9.37 -6.27
C GLN A 85 15.22 8.39 -5.57
N ILE A 86 15.70 7.19 -5.26
CA ILE A 86 14.92 6.18 -4.52
C ILE A 86 14.53 6.73 -3.15
N MET A 87 15.47 7.32 -2.42
CA MET A 87 15.19 7.90 -1.10
C MET A 87 14.19 9.04 -1.18
N ARG A 88 14.22 9.83 -2.25
CA ARG A 88 13.24 10.90 -2.48
C ARG A 88 11.84 10.31 -2.69
N LEU A 89 11.72 9.27 -3.51
CA LEU A 89 10.45 8.58 -3.73
C LEU A 89 9.92 7.96 -2.44
N VAL A 90 10.79 7.32 -1.68
CA VAL A 90 10.44 6.72 -0.39
C VAL A 90 9.91 7.78 0.57
N SER A 91 10.62 8.88 0.73
CA SER A 91 10.22 9.97 1.63
C SER A 91 8.90 10.60 1.20
N ARG A 92 8.71 10.76 -0.11
CA ARG A 92 7.46 11.30 -0.65
C ARG A 92 6.28 10.37 -0.40
N LEU A 93 6.49 9.06 -0.56
CA LEU A 93 5.45 8.06 -0.30
C LEU A 93 5.11 8.01 1.19
N GLU A 94 6.12 8.03 2.06
CA GLU A 94 5.90 8.07 3.51
C GLU A 94 5.10 9.31 3.93
N SER A 95 5.43 10.47 3.36
CA SER A 95 4.69 11.71 3.63
C SER A 95 3.25 11.65 3.13
N LEU A 96 3.04 11.03 1.97
CA LEU A 96 1.69 10.84 1.41
C LEU A 96 0.83 10.00 2.36
N ILE A 97 1.39 8.94 2.93
CA ILE A 97 0.65 8.08 3.87
C ILE A 97 0.34 8.84 5.16
N VAL A 98 1.27 9.65 5.66
CA VAL A 98 1.01 10.51 6.83
C VAL A 98 -0.15 11.46 6.58
N ASP A 99 -0.22 12.03 5.38
CA ASP A 99 -1.31 12.93 4.99
C ASP A 99 -2.65 12.21 4.81
N ASN A 100 -2.64 10.89 4.68
CA ASN A 100 -3.83 10.06 4.48
C ASN A 100 -3.99 9.05 5.63
N ILE A 101 -3.79 9.49 6.84
CA ILE A 101 -3.93 8.66 8.03
C ILE A 101 -5.36 8.15 8.21
N VAL A 102 -6.32 8.84 7.60
CA VAL A 102 -7.72 8.43 7.50
C VAL A 102 -8.11 8.46 6.02
N MET A 103 -8.73 7.38 5.55
CA MET A 103 -9.23 7.30 4.17
C MET A 103 -10.72 6.97 4.18
N THR A 104 -11.49 7.65 3.34
CA THR A 104 -12.88 7.28 3.07
C THR A 104 -12.90 6.30 1.90
N LEU A 105 -13.46 5.13 2.12
CA LEU A 105 -13.51 4.07 1.12
C LEU A 105 -14.72 4.25 0.19
N THR A 106 -14.75 3.47 -0.90
CA THR A 106 -15.79 3.58 -1.92
C THR A 106 -17.19 3.24 -1.41
N ASP A 107 -17.29 2.41 -0.36
CA ASP A 107 -18.56 2.08 0.28
C ASP A 107 -18.94 3.05 1.41
N SER A 108 -18.26 4.17 1.51
CA SER A 108 -18.41 5.21 2.54
C SER A 108 -17.93 4.79 3.93
N SER A 109 -17.37 3.61 4.10
CA SER A 109 -16.70 3.23 5.34
C SER A 109 -15.34 3.92 5.43
N THR A 110 -14.73 3.86 6.60
CA THR A 110 -13.49 4.59 6.88
C THR A 110 -12.38 3.63 7.28
N ALA A 111 -11.24 3.76 6.61
CA ALA A 111 -9.98 3.20 7.08
C ALA A 111 -9.26 4.27 7.88
N PHE A 112 -8.75 3.93 9.05
CA PHE A 112 -8.11 4.90 9.95
C PHE A 112 -6.82 4.33 10.52
N ASN A 113 -6.06 5.18 11.18
CA ASN A 113 -4.74 4.82 11.71
C ASN A 113 -3.86 4.19 10.62
N CYS A 114 -3.98 4.73 9.40
CA CYS A 114 -3.21 4.28 8.24
C CYS A 114 -1.76 4.75 8.40
N ARG A 115 -0.81 3.83 8.29
CA ARG A 115 0.58 4.14 8.59
C ARG A 115 1.53 3.17 7.92
N ILE A 116 2.76 3.60 7.74
CA ILE A 116 3.89 2.73 7.41
C ILE A 116 4.63 2.46 8.72
N GLU A 117 4.69 1.18 9.12
CA GLU A 117 5.37 0.80 10.36
C GLU A 117 6.86 0.59 10.17
N SER A 118 7.26 0.13 9.00
CA SER A 118 8.67 -0.10 8.70
C SER A 118 8.92 0.04 7.21
N THR A 119 10.14 0.43 6.87
CA THR A 119 10.62 0.53 5.50
C THR A 119 11.93 -0.24 5.41
N THR A 120 12.01 -1.20 4.50
CA THR A 120 13.19 -2.05 4.33
C THR A 120 13.73 -1.91 2.92
N PHE A 121 15.01 -1.61 2.80
CA PHE A 121 15.70 -1.53 1.52
C PHE A 121 16.37 -2.85 1.23
N ASP A 122 16.13 -3.41 0.04
CA ASP A 122 16.84 -4.58 -0.46
C ASP A 122 17.69 -4.14 -1.66
N SER A 123 18.98 -4.13 -1.47
CA SER A 123 19.96 -3.74 -2.47
C SER A 123 20.89 -4.89 -2.85
N SER A 124 20.46 -6.14 -2.65
CA SER A 124 21.25 -7.33 -2.98
C SER A 124 21.49 -7.48 -4.48
N ASN A 125 20.63 -6.90 -5.31
CA ASN A 125 20.75 -6.90 -6.76
C ASN A 125 21.18 -5.51 -7.24
N SER A 126 22.30 -5.43 -7.95
CA SER A 126 22.83 -4.13 -8.43
C SER A 126 22.01 -3.50 -9.56
N GLU A 127 21.11 -4.26 -10.18
CA GLU A 127 20.26 -3.78 -11.29
C GLU A 127 18.84 -3.46 -10.85
N GLU A 128 18.43 -3.92 -9.67
CA GLU A 128 17.10 -3.66 -9.15
C GLU A 128 17.15 -3.45 -7.64
N HIS A 129 16.58 -2.33 -7.21
CA HIS A 129 16.32 -2.07 -5.79
C HIS A 129 14.86 -2.30 -5.50
N ILE A 130 14.58 -2.96 -4.38
CA ILE A 130 13.23 -3.17 -3.90
C ILE A 130 13.13 -2.55 -2.51
N VAL A 131 12.19 -1.63 -2.33
CA VAL A 131 11.90 -1.05 -1.03
C VAL A 131 10.54 -1.57 -0.59
N THR A 132 10.51 -2.26 0.53
CA THR A 132 9.27 -2.82 1.08
C THR A 132 8.78 -1.97 2.23
N PHE A 133 7.54 -1.49 2.12
CA PHE A 133 6.86 -0.74 3.17
C PHE A 133 5.85 -1.66 3.84
N ASN A 134 5.94 -1.78 5.15
CA ASN A 134 4.92 -2.48 5.92
C ASN A 134 3.81 -1.51 6.27
N TYR A 135 2.79 -1.47 5.42
CA TYR A 135 1.64 -0.59 5.57
C TYR A 135 0.55 -1.30 6.39
N LYS A 136 -0.04 -0.58 7.33
CA LYS A 136 -1.17 -1.07 8.11
C LYS A 136 -2.25 -0.02 8.21
N CYS A 137 -3.49 -0.46 8.25
CA CYS A 137 -4.63 0.40 8.53
C CYS A 137 -5.68 -0.39 9.29
N MET A 138 -6.49 0.34 10.04
CA MET A 138 -7.62 -0.22 10.77
C MET A 138 -8.91 0.08 10.04
N HIS A 139 -9.87 -0.81 10.13
CA HIS A 139 -11.17 -0.64 9.51
C HIS A 139 -12.27 -1.11 10.48
N LEU A 140 -13.28 -0.27 10.65
CA LEU A 140 -14.46 -0.59 11.41
C LEU A 140 -15.55 -1.07 10.45
N GLY A 141 -15.91 -2.34 10.54
CA GLY A 141 -16.92 -2.97 9.72
C GLY A 141 -18.21 -3.17 10.48
N ASN A 142 -19.33 -2.99 9.80
CA ASN A 142 -20.64 -3.28 10.34
C ASN A 142 -20.99 -4.74 10.08
N LEU A 143 -21.49 -5.43 11.10
CA LEU A 143 -21.90 -6.84 11.04
C LEU A 143 -23.41 -6.99 10.89
N GLY A 144 -24.15 -5.91 10.97
CA GLY A 144 -25.61 -5.94 10.89
C GLY A 144 -26.18 -5.58 9.53
#